data_362ddaff6cbb7868508982a747f3562a
#
_entry.id   362ddaff6cbb7868508982a747f3562a
#
_cell.length_a   1.000
_cell.length_b   1.000
_cell.length_c   1.000
_cell.angle_alpha   90.00
_cell.angle_beta   90.00
_cell.angle_gamma   90.00
#
_symmetry.space_group_name_H-M   'P 1'
#
loop_
_entity.id
_entity.type
_entity.pdbx_description
1 polymer ?
#
loop_
_entity_poly.entity_id
_entity_poly.type
_entity_poly.pdbx_seq_one_letter_code
_entity_poly.pdbx_strand_id
1 'polypeptide(L)'
;MIAGDRPLKAAKKLVKKAAKKTASKPTKAKAAPRKSAKPKKAVKAAAPKAAKPAPQSDLLKRIIASLEDDKAEAIVTIDLDGRSSLCDAAVIASGRSSRHVASIADHLARRLKEQGYGTRPVTGAAQGDWVLVDAGEIIVHVFRPEVRDYYDLEGMWNVPSPNRA
;
A
#
# COMPACT_ATOMS: atom_id res chain seq x y z
N MET A 1 49.15 -47.24 22.98
CA MET A 1 49.69 -46.55 24.16
C MET A 1 48.93 -45.24 24.22
N ILE A 2 48.00 -45.20 25.09
CA ILE A 2 47.78 -44.30 26.24
C ILE A 2 47.20 -42.95 25.74
N ALA A 3 45.91 -42.72 25.82
CA ALA A 3 45.01 -42.42 26.96
C ALA A 3 45.29 -41.03 27.56
N GLY A 4 44.25 -40.30 27.74
CA GLY A 4 44.13 -39.16 28.63
C GLY A 4 43.35 -38.05 28.00
N ASP A 5 42.30 -37.72 28.40
CA ASP A 5 41.34 -37.75 29.50
C ASP A 5 40.68 -36.40 29.55
N ARG A 6 39.38 -36.39 29.62
CA ARG A 6 38.55 -35.22 29.99
C ARG A 6 38.77 -34.88 31.46
N PRO A 7 38.47 -33.68 31.91
CA PRO A 7 37.13 -33.55 32.47
C PRO A 7 36.40 -32.21 32.29
N LEU A 8 35.13 -32.36 32.26
CA LEU A 8 34.06 -31.43 32.67
C LEU A 8 34.34 -30.73 33.99
N LYS A 9 34.00 -29.44 34.09
CA LYS A 9 33.34 -28.97 35.33
C LYS A 9 32.51 -27.71 35.07
N ALA A 10 31.25 -27.90 35.29
CA ALA A 10 30.21 -26.94 35.50
C ALA A 10 30.54 -25.91 36.58
N ALA A 11 30.06 -24.69 36.45
CA ALA A 11 29.76 -23.86 37.54
C ALA A 11 28.51 -23.00 37.25
N LYS A 12 27.45 -23.49 37.84
CA LYS A 12 26.22 -22.70 38.14
C LYS A 12 26.61 -21.51 39.02
N LYS A 13 26.06 -20.33 38.74
CA LYS A 13 25.69 -19.42 39.80
C LYS A 13 24.45 -18.64 39.45
N LEU A 14 23.39 -19.08 40.08
CA LEU A 14 22.17 -18.31 40.34
C LEU A 14 22.55 -17.04 41.13
N VAL A 15 21.96 -15.92 40.75
CA VAL A 15 21.64 -14.87 41.68
C VAL A 15 20.19 -14.40 41.45
N LYS A 16 19.34 -14.85 42.34
CA LYS A 16 18.04 -14.26 42.66
C LYS A 16 18.24 -12.92 43.39
N LYS A 17 17.36 -11.98 43.15
CA LYS A 17 16.74 -10.98 44.04
C LYS A 17 16.59 -9.67 43.27
N ALA A 18 15.53 -8.91 43.34
CA ALA A 18 14.34 -8.88 44.15
C ALA A 18 13.29 -7.98 43.45
N ALA A 19 12.07 -8.30 43.65
CA ALA A 19 10.91 -7.47 43.35
C ALA A 19 10.92 -6.17 44.16
N LYS A 20 10.59 -5.05 43.52
CA LYS A 20 10.04 -3.91 44.27
C LYS A 20 8.87 -3.31 43.50
N LYS A 21 7.75 -3.62 44.04
CA LYS A 21 6.42 -3.08 43.86
C LYS A 21 6.44 -1.58 44.16
N THR A 22 6.03 -0.76 43.22
CA THR A 22 5.40 0.53 43.57
C THR A 22 4.22 0.74 42.64
N ALA A 23 3.07 0.59 43.23
CA ALA A 23 1.79 1.01 42.70
C ALA A 23 1.72 2.54 42.76
N SER A 24 1.38 3.19 41.67
CA SER A 24 0.83 4.53 41.69
C SER A 24 -0.44 4.60 40.83
N LYS A 25 -1.45 4.96 41.51
CA LYS A 25 -2.84 5.25 41.32
C LYS A 25 -3.19 5.95 40.00
N PRO A 26 -4.35 5.65 39.40
CA PRO A 26 -4.83 6.33 38.19
C PRO A 26 -5.47 7.67 38.56
N THR A 27 -4.97 8.74 38.00
CA THR A 27 -5.65 10.03 38.01
C THR A 27 -6.66 10.11 36.87
N LYS A 28 -7.88 10.19 37.27
CA LYS A 28 -9.10 10.45 36.52
C LYS A 28 -9.02 11.85 35.92
N ALA A 29 -8.80 11.99 34.60
CA ALA A 29 -8.96 13.23 33.90
C ALA A 29 -10.22 13.15 33.04
N LYS A 30 -11.14 14.01 33.40
CA LYS A 30 -12.46 14.30 32.86
C LYS A 30 -12.42 14.51 31.33
N ALA A 31 -13.19 13.72 30.62
CA ALA A 31 -13.56 13.95 29.24
C ALA A 31 -14.49 15.16 29.14
N ALA A 32 -14.11 16.15 28.35
CA ALA A 32 -15.02 17.17 27.84
C ALA A 32 -15.39 16.82 26.38
N PRO A 33 -16.68 16.86 26.00
CA PRO A 33 -17.09 16.54 24.65
C PRO A 33 -16.82 17.72 23.73
N ARG A 34 -15.93 17.56 22.77
CA ARG A 34 -15.81 18.49 21.65
C ARG A 34 -16.90 18.21 20.64
N LYS A 35 -17.79 19.17 20.50
CA LYS A 35 -18.85 19.26 19.53
C LYS A 35 -18.33 19.07 18.12
N SER A 36 -18.94 18.13 17.41
CA SER A 36 -18.84 17.90 15.99
C SER A 36 -19.26 19.14 15.20
N ALA A 37 -18.34 19.76 14.49
CA ALA A 37 -18.68 20.71 13.45
C ALA A 37 -18.83 19.94 12.13
N LYS A 38 -20.06 19.89 11.62
CA LYS A 38 -20.40 19.47 10.26
C LYS A 38 -19.73 20.41 9.26
N PRO A 39 -19.05 19.96 8.24
CA PRO A 39 -18.96 20.69 7.00
C PRO A 39 -20.10 20.25 6.06
N LYS A 40 -21.14 21.05 5.99
CA LYS A 40 -22.03 21.08 4.84
C LYS A 40 -21.29 21.83 3.73
N LYS A 41 -20.93 21.11 2.67
CA LYS A 41 -20.97 21.67 1.31
C LYS A 41 -21.18 20.50 0.35
N ALA A 42 -22.40 20.38 -0.09
CA ALA A 42 -22.78 19.59 -1.24
C ALA A 42 -22.03 20.15 -2.45
N VAL A 43 -21.07 19.41 -2.95
CA VAL A 43 -20.53 19.66 -4.28
C VAL A 43 -21.44 18.90 -5.24
N LYS A 44 -22.17 19.70 -6.01
CA LYS A 44 -23.09 19.30 -7.07
C LYS A 44 -22.36 18.33 -8.01
N ALA A 45 -22.84 17.10 -8.08
CA ALA A 45 -22.37 16.10 -9.01
C ALA A 45 -22.53 16.62 -10.45
N ALA A 46 -21.41 16.88 -11.11
CA ALA A 46 -21.40 17.03 -12.56
C ALA A 46 -21.40 15.61 -13.16
N ALA A 47 -22.36 15.37 -14.03
CA ALA A 47 -22.53 14.11 -14.72
C ALA A 47 -21.26 13.70 -15.49
N PRO A 48 -20.91 12.40 -15.52
CA PRO A 48 -19.71 11.94 -16.19
C PRO A 48 -19.84 12.10 -17.70
N LYS A 49 -19.08 13.02 -18.27
CA LYS A 49 -18.74 12.93 -19.69
C LYS A 49 -17.85 11.70 -19.84
N ALA A 50 -18.24 10.81 -20.75
CA ALA A 50 -17.43 9.67 -21.18
C ALA A 50 -15.98 10.14 -21.39
N ALA A 51 -15.07 9.56 -20.62
CA ALA A 51 -13.68 9.92 -20.65
C ALA A 51 -13.12 9.64 -22.06
N LYS A 52 -12.74 10.68 -22.77
CA LYS A 52 -11.78 10.54 -23.88
C LYS A 52 -10.50 9.98 -23.27
N PRO A 53 -9.84 8.99 -23.93
CA PRO A 53 -8.52 8.58 -23.46
C PRO A 53 -7.61 9.82 -23.49
N ALA A 54 -7.16 10.23 -22.30
CA ALA A 54 -6.18 11.29 -22.16
C ALA A 54 -4.93 10.90 -22.97
N PRO A 55 -4.19 11.87 -23.53
CA PRO A 55 -2.89 11.57 -24.14
C PRO A 55 -2.05 10.90 -23.07
N GLN A 56 -1.85 9.59 -23.23
CA GLN A 56 -1.13 8.78 -22.26
C GLN A 56 0.27 9.36 -22.11
N SER A 57 0.59 9.92 -20.96
CA SER A 57 1.93 10.39 -20.67
C SER A 57 2.92 9.24 -20.87
N ASP A 58 4.16 9.53 -21.24
CA ASP A 58 5.17 8.49 -21.43
C ASP A 58 5.40 7.69 -20.13
N LEU A 59 5.17 8.32 -18.98
CA LEU A 59 5.19 7.67 -17.68
C LEU A 59 4.08 6.61 -17.55
N LEU A 60 2.86 6.91 -17.98
CA LEU A 60 1.74 5.96 -17.94
C LEU A 60 2.00 4.73 -18.80
N LYS A 61 2.53 4.91 -20.02
CA LYS A 61 2.90 3.80 -20.91
C LYS A 61 3.95 2.88 -20.27
N ARG A 62 4.97 3.47 -19.61
CA ARG A 62 6.02 2.72 -18.93
C ARG A 62 5.50 1.95 -17.72
N ILE A 63 4.57 2.55 -16.98
CA ILE A 63 3.91 1.89 -15.84
C ILE A 63 3.12 0.69 -16.34
N ILE A 64 2.28 0.85 -17.36
CA ILE A 64 1.48 -0.23 -17.95
C ILE A 64 2.40 -1.36 -18.44
N ALA A 65 3.42 -1.04 -19.23
CA ALA A 65 4.38 -2.03 -19.73
C ALA A 65 5.08 -2.80 -18.60
N SER A 66 5.44 -2.10 -17.50
CA SER A 66 6.04 -2.75 -16.33
C SER A 66 5.08 -3.70 -15.65
N LEU A 67 3.80 -3.34 -15.52
CA LEU A 67 2.77 -4.18 -14.92
C LEU A 67 2.49 -5.43 -15.78
N GLU A 68 2.46 -5.26 -17.10
CA GLU A 68 2.28 -6.37 -18.08
C GLU A 68 3.46 -7.35 -18.03
N ASP A 69 4.71 -6.85 -17.97
CA ASP A 69 5.93 -7.66 -17.82
C ASP A 69 5.89 -8.53 -16.57
N ASP A 70 5.41 -7.96 -15.47
CA ASP A 70 5.28 -8.65 -14.19
C ASP A 70 3.98 -9.49 -14.09
N LYS A 71 3.24 -9.63 -15.20
CA LYS A 71 2.01 -10.45 -15.28
C LYS A 71 0.94 -9.98 -14.28
N ALA A 72 0.82 -8.68 -14.08
CA ALA A 72 -0.33 -8.11 -13.38
C ALA A 72 -1.60 -8.34 -14.19
N GLU A 73 -2.69 -8.61 -13.49
CA GLU A 73 -3.98 -8.92 -14.10
C GLU A 73 -4.93 -7.72 -13.99
N ALA A 74 -5.89 -7.65 -14.89
CA ALA A 74 -6.98 -6.67 -14.87
C ALA A 74 -6.49 -5.22 -14.67
N ILE A 75 -5.55 -4.78 -15.52
CA ILE A 75 -5.00 -3.42 -15.48
C ILE A 75 -6.06 -2.43 -15.97
N VAL A 76 -6.42 -1.47 -15.13
CA VAL A 76 -7.39 -0.41 -15.44
C VAL A 76 -6.73 0.94 -15.18
N THR A 77 -6.88 1.86 -16.12
CA THR A 77 -6.42 3.24 -15.98
C THR A 77 -7.62 4.15 -15.78
N ILE A 78 -7.56 4.98 -14.76
CA ILE A 78 -8.57 5.98 -14.42
C ILE A 78 -7.96 7.36 -14.67
N ASP A 79 -8.59 8.13 -15.54
CA ASP A 79 -8.24 9.53 -15.79
C ASP A 79 -8.83 10.40 -14.65
N LEU A 80 -7.96 11.10 -13.94
CA LEU A 80 -8.28 11.98 -12.84
C LEU A 80 -7.96 13.45 -13.15
N ASP A 81 -7.53 13.75 -14.37
CA ASP A 81 -7.26 15.12 -14.79
C ASP A 81 -8.50 16.01 -14.58
N GLY A 82 -8.33 17.12 -13.88
CA GLY A 82 -9.40 18.01 -13.48
C GLY A 82 -10.40 17.45 -12.45
N ARG A 83 -10.23 16.20 -11.98
CA ARG A 83 -11.07 15.54 -10.97
C ARG A 83 -10.37 15.37 -9.63
N SER A 84 -9.06 15.30 -9.64
CA SER A 84 -8.21 15.23 -8.45
C SER A 84 -7.14 16.33 -8.51
N SER A 85 -6.76 16.86 -7.37
CA SER A 85 -5.62 17.78 -7.24
C SER A 85 -4.33 17.07 -6.84
N LEU A 86 -4.37 15.75 -6.66
CA LEU A 86 -3.25 14.95 -6.16
C LEU A 86 -2.52 14.19 -7.26
N CYS A 87 -3.24 13.78 -8.30
CA CYS A 87 -2.70 13.01 -9.40
C CYS A 87 -3.57 13.16 -10.65
N ASP A 88 -2.95 13.01 -11.81
CA ASP A 88 -3.62 13.12 -13.11
C ASP A 88 -4.24 11.80 -13.54
N ALA A 89 -3.70 10.70 -13.06
CA ALA A 89 -4.24 9.36 -13.33
C ALA A 89 -4.00 8.40 -12.17
N ALA A 90 -4.88 7.41 -12.06
CA ALA A 90 -4.67 6.24 -11.21
C ALA A 90 -4.64 4.97 -12.08
N VAL A 91 -3.73 4.07 -11.76
CA VAL A 91 -3.65 2.75 -12.39
C VAL A 91 -3.96 1.70 -11.34
N ILE A 92 -4.92 0.83 -11.64
CA ILE A 92 -5.33 -0.26 -10.76
C ILE A 92 -4.98 -1.57 -11.43
N ALA A 93 -4.32 -2.46 -10.71
CA ALA A 93 -3.93 -3.77 -11.18
C ALA A 93 -4.10 -4.83 -10.09
N SER A 94 -4.17 -6.09 -10.47
CA SER A 94 -4.28 -7.21 -9.54
C SER A 94 -3.06 -8.12 -9.63
N GLY A 95 -2.64 -8.65 -8.47
CA GLY A 95 -1.62 -9.69 -8.36
C GLY A 95 -2.23 -10.95 -7.74
N ARG A 96 -1.80 -12.12 -8.18
CA ARG A 96 -2.36 -13.44 -7.80
C ARG A 96 -2.15 -13.81 -6.32
N SER A 97 -1.24 -13.15 -5.64
CA SER A 97 -0.91 -13.42 -4.23
C SER A 97 -0.26 -12.21 -3.59
N SER A 98 -0.23 -12.13 -2.26
CA SER A 98 0.43 -11.05 -1.51
C SER A 98 1.90 -10.86 -1.93
N ARG A 99 2.61 -11.97 -2.16
CA ARG A 99 4.00 -11.93 -2.63
C ARG A 99 4.11 -11.38 -4.04
N HIS A 100 3.18 -11.73 -4.91
CA HIS A 100 3.15 -11.22 -6.29
C HIS A 100 2.84 -9.73 -6.31
N VAL A 101 1.86 -9.27 -5.53
CA VAL A 101 1.51 -7.85 -5.35
C VAL A 101 2.73 -7.04 -4.89
N ALA A 102 3.45 -7.51 -3.86
CA ALA A 102 4.66 -6.86 -3.38
C ALA A 102 5.77 -6.82 -4.44
N SER A 103 5.98 -7.94 -5.17
CA SER A 103 7.00 -8.01 -6.23
C SER A 103 6.71 -7.05 -7.39
N ILE A 104 5.45 -6.95 -7.82
CA ILE A 104 5.03 -6.01 -8.87
C ILE A 104 5.39 -4.58 -8.46
N ALA A 105 5.05 -4.19 -7.23
CA ALA A 105 5.31 -2.85 -6.72
C ALA A 105 6.82 -2.55 -6.61
N ASP A 106 7.61 -3.48 -6.11
CA ASP A 106 9.07 -3.35 -6.00
C ASP A 106 9.74 -3.23 -7.36
N HIS A 107 9.34 -4.06 -8.32
CA HIS A 107 9.86 -4.03 -9.68
C HIS A 107 9.51 -2.70 -10.37
N LEU A 108 8.26 -2.25 -10.23
CA LEU A 108 7.82 -0.96 -10.77
C LEU A 108 8.64 0.19 -10.19
N ALA A 109 8.78 0.27 -8.87
CA ALA A 109 9.55 1.33 -8.21
C ALA A 109 11.02 1.34 -8.66
N ARG A 110 11.63 0.16 -8.81
CA ARG A 110 13.01 0.01 -9.31
C ARG A 110 13.15 0.47 -10.75
N ARG A 111 12.26 0.01 -11.65
CA ARG A 111 12.27 0.40 -13.06
C ARG A 111 12.07 1.91 -13.24
N LEU A 112 11.18 2.52 -12.48
CA LEU A 112 10.98 3.98 -12.49
C LEU A 112 12.23 4.72 -12.05
N LYS A 113 12.92 4.23 -11.00
CA LYS A 113 14.20 4.79 -10.57
C LYS A 113 15.28 4.68 -11.63
N GLU A 114 15.42 3.53 -12.29
CA GLU A 114 16.39 3.29 -13.37
C GLU A 114 16.13 4.17 -14.59
N GLN A 115 14.87 4.51 -14.83
CA GLN A 115 14.44 5.38 -15.94
C GLN A 115 14.53 6.88 -15.61
N GLY A 116 15.06 7.25 -14.44
CA GLY A 116 15.31 8.63 -14.06
C GLY A 116 14.16 9.34 -13.34
N TYR A 117 13.07 8.64 -13.02
CA TYR A 117 11.94 9.22 -12.28
C TYR A 117 12.22 9.33 -10.76
N GLY A 118 13.40 8.89 -10.30
CA GLY A 118 13.80 8.94 -8.90
C GLY A 118 13.24 7.79 -8.06
N THR A 119 13.55 7.84 -6.76
CA THR A 119 13.03 6.84 -5.81
C THR A 119 11.57 7.15 -5.52
N ARG A 120 10.70 6.16 -5.76
CA ARG A 120 9.26 6.28 -5.55
C ARG A 120 8.84 5.61 -4.25
N PRO A 121 8.00 6.26 -3.41
CA PRO A 121 7.51 5.65 -2.19
C PRO A 121 6.57 4.49 -2.51
N VAL A 122 6.78 3.37 -1.79
CA VAL A 122 5.95 2.17 -1.86
C VAL A 122 5.34 1.96 -0.48
N THR A 123 4.03 1.87 -0.41
CA THR A 123 3.28 1.70 0.83
C THR A 123 2.48 0.40 0.79
N GLY A 124 2.41 -0.34 1.91
CA GLY A 124 1.61 -1.57 2.01
C GLY A 124 2.33 -2.86 1.60
N ALA A 125 3.57 -2.79 1.11
CA ALA A 125 4.31 -3.96 0.61
C ALA A 125 4.50 -5.07 1.64
N ALA A 126 4.58 -4.73 2.94
CA ALA A 126 4.77 -5.71 4.01
C ALA A 126 3.57 -6.65 4.18
N GLN A 127 2.36 -6.18 3.93
CA GLN A 127 1.12 -6.96 4.00
C GLN A 127 0.81 -7.63 2.66
N GLY A 128 1.08 -6.92 1.56
CA GLY A 128 0.90 -7.44 0.20
C GLY A 128 -0.56 -7.63 -0.22
N ASP A 129 -1.53 -7.15 0.55
CA ASP A 129 -2.95 -7.20 0.21
C ASP A 129 -3.35 -6.04 -0.71
N TRP A 130 -2.79 -4.89 -0.43
CA TRP A 130 -2.92 -3.67 -1.21
C TRP A 130 -1.61 -2.87 -1.11
N VAL A 131 -0.96 -2.67 -2.23
CA VAL A 131 0.25 -1.87 -2.33
C VAL A 131 0.02 -0.66 -3.21
N LEU A 132 0.50 0.48 -2.74
CA LEU A 132 0.43 1.75 -3.44
C LEU A 132 1.84 2.18 -3.83
N VAL A 133 2.03 2.57 -5.08
CA VAL A 133 3.25 3.18 -5.60
C VAL A 133 2.92 4.59 -6.08
N ASP A 134 3.49 5.58 -5.45
CA ASP A 134 3.33 6.97 -5.84
C ASP A 134 4.38 7.32 -6.91
N ALA A 135 3.94 7.48 -8.14
CA ALA A 135 4.79 7.88 -9.26
C ALA A 135 4.74 9.41 -9.53
N GLY A 136 4.14 10.20 -8.65
CA GLY A 136 3.98 11.65 -8.77
C GLY A 136 2.67 12.00 -9.46
N GLU A 137 2.66 12.17 -10.76
CA GLU A 137 1.44 12.44 -11.54
C GLU A 137 0.49 11.23 -11.61
N ILE A 138 1.01 10.03 -11.35
CA ILE A 138 0.25 8.78 -11.43
C ILE A 138 0.39 8.00 -10.14
N ILE A 139 -0.73 7.56 -9.59
CA ILE A 139 -0.77 6.66 -8.44
C ILE A 139 -1.11 5.25 -8.92
N VAL A 140 -0.28 4.27 -8.59
CA VAL A 140 -0.49 2.88 -8.94
C VAL A 140 -0.95 2.09 -7.74
N HIS A 141 -2.10 1.45 -7.86
CA HIS A 141 -2.69 0.57 -6.87
C HIS A 141 -2.56 -0.88 -7.33
N VAL A 142 -1.88 -1.71 -6.58
CA VAL A 142 -1.78 -3.15 -6.84
C VAL A 142 -2.47 -3.89 -5.71
N PHE A 143 -3.50 -4.66 -6.06
CA PHE A 143 -4.37 -5.37 -5.12
C PHE A 143 -4.27 -6.88 -5.26
N ARG A 144 -4.61 -7.59 -4.20
CA ARG A 144 -5.14 -8.94 -4.34
C ARG A 144 -6.59 -8.87 -4.87
N PRO A 145 -7.06 -9.84 -5.66
CA PRO A 145 -8.39 -9.80 -6.26
C PRO A 145 -9.51 -9.57 -5.23
N GLU A 146 -9.45 -10.26 -4.09
CA GLU A 146 -10.47 -10.18 -3.04
C GLU A 146 -10.52 -8.80 -2.38
N VAL A 147 -9.34 -8.16 -2.25
CA VAL A 147 -9.22 -6.82 -1.65
C VAL A 147 -9.70 -5.76 -2.63
N ARG A 148 -9.42 -5.94 -3.92
CA ARG A 148 -9.89 -5.06 -4.99
C ARG A 148 -11.42 -5.02 -5.05
N ASP A 149 -12.07 -6.20 -5.01
CA ASP A 149 -13.52 -6.32 -5.02
C ASP A 149 -14.16 -5.67 -3.78
N TYR A 150 -13.48 -5.76 -2.63
CA TYR A 150 -13.95 -5.15 -1.39
C TYR A 150 -13.92 -3.62 -1.42
N TYR A 151 -12.82 -3.02 -1.92
CA TYR A 151 -12.68 -1.55 -1.95
C TYR A 151 -13.35 -0.91 -3.16
N ASP A 152 -13.48 -1.62 -4.27
CA ASP A 152 -14.14 -1.17 -5.52
C ASP A 152 -13.76 0.27 -5.92
N LEU A 153 -12.46 0.55 -6.03
CA LEU A 153 -11.98 1.89 -6.37
C LEU A 153 -12.48 2.34 -7.75
N GLU A 154 -12.64 1.41 -8.68
CA GLU A 154 -13.18 1.68 -10.01
C GLU A 154 -14.62 2.20 -9.93
N GLY A 155 -15.44 1.60 -9.04
CA GLY A 155 -16.82 2.03 -8.82
C GLY A 155 -16.91 3.45 -8.29
N MET A 156 -15.95 3.90 -7.46
CA MET A 156 -15.89 5.29 -6.98
C MET A 156 -15.73 6.30 -8.12
N TRP A 157 -15.04 5.92 -9.19
CA TRP A 157 -14.78 6.77 -10.35
C TRP A 157 -15.67 6.49 -11.55
N ASN A 158 -16.71 5.64 -11.40
CA ASN A 158 -17.62 5.22 -12.45
C ASN A 158 -16.94 4.51 -13.64
N VAL A 159 -15.89 3.75 -13.37
CA VAL A 159 -15.19 2.94 -14.35
C VAL A 159 -15.63 1.49 -14.18
N PRO A 160 -15.95 0.74 -15.26
CA PRO A 160 -16.31 -0.67 -15.13
C PRO A 160 -15.17 -1.49 -14.54
N SER A 161 -15.45 -2.23 -13.47
CA SER A 161 -14.48 -3.17 -12.91
C SER A 161 -14.42 -4.44 -13.77
N PRO A 162 -13.23 -4.88 -14.21
CA PRO A 162 -13.11 -6.07 -15.06
C PRO A 162 -13.47 -7.38 -14.34
N ASN A 163 -13.55 -7.38 -13.01
CA ASN A 163 -13.91 -8.54 -12.21
C ASN A 163 -15.40 -8.67 -11.93
N ARG A 164 -16.22 -7.69 -12.34
CA ARG A 164 -17.68 -7.71 -12.23
C ARG A 164 -18.30 -8.00 -13.59
N ALA A 165 -18.22 -9.24 -14.01
CA ALA A 165 -19.01 -9.77 -15.12
C ALA A 165 -20.15 -10.63 -14.60
#